data_115f02492c985886db8f46eb2ce597d7
#
_entry.id   115f02492c985886db8f46eb2ce597d7
#
_cell.length_a   1.000
_cell.length_b   1.000
_cell.length_c   1.000
_cell.angle_alpha   90.00
_cell.angle_beta   90.00
_cell.angle_gamma   90.00
#
_symmetry.space_group_name_H-M   'P 1'
#
loop_
_entity.id
_entity.type
_entity.pdbx_description
1 polymer ?
#
loop_
_entity_poly.entity_id
_entity_poly.type
_entity_poly.pdbx_seq_one_letter_code
_entity_poly.pdbx_strand_id
1 'polypeptide(L)'
;MGEDIGMSVLLYAGSDRSSTAAPGRLTRHSFSFGEHYDPANLGFGPLVCHNDDALAPGAGHPDHPHSELEIVTWVLEGALVHTDSTGARHVLEAGRAQVLTAGSGIRHSEVADPASGGCRFVQAWLTPDTSGARPSYVVGEAPTTSGELVEVVGGTGLPIGTTGARLLVARLAPGQAVALPDDPRQHVFAATGSVTLDGDPLRAGDAVRLDAGGGEPGGRTVRATAPSELLVWSFVG
;
A
#
# COMPACT_ATOMS: atom_id res chain seq x y z
N MET A 1 4.82 25.15 -29.84
CA MET A 1 4.18 25.47 -28.57
C MET A 1 4.13 24.15 -27.83
N GLY A 2 5.08 23.91 -26.91
CA GLY A 2 5.01 22.76 -26.02
C GLY A 2 3.92 23.05 -24.98
N GLU A 3 2.94 22.20 -24.89
CA GLU A 3 2.01 22.22 -23.77
C GLU A 3 2.85 21.97 -22.51
N ASP A 4 2.77 22.86 -21.55
CA ASP A 4 3.30 22.70 -20.20
C ASP A 4 2.46 21.57 -19.56
N ILE A 5 2.95 20.34 -19.68
CA ILE A 5 2.32 19.17 -19.05
C ILE A 5 2.76 19.23 -17.58
N GLY A 6 2.13 20.13 -16.84
CA GLY A 6 2.33 20.24 -15.39
C GLY A 6 1.99 18.93 -14.68
N MET A 7 2.57 18.71 -13.50
CA MET A 7 2.25 17.55 -12.65
C MET A 7 0.74 17.48 -12.39
N SER A 8 0.12 16.33 -12.68
CA SER A 8 -1.27 16.09 -12.29
C SER A 8 -1.35 15.67 -10.82
N VAL A 9 -2.29 16.25 -10.10
CA VAL A 9 -2.59 15.96 -8.69
C VAL A 9 -4.05 15.54 -8.62
N LEU A 10 -4.31 14.27 -8.32
CA LEU A 10 -5.67 13.73 -8.24
C LEU A 10 -5.95 13.23 -6.83
N LEU A 11 -6.91 13.86 -6.16
CA LEU A 11 -7.42 13.43 -4.86
C LEU A 11 -8.51 12.37 -5.03
N TYR A 12 -8.37 11.28 -4.30
CA TYR A 12 -9.35 10.21 -4.13
C TYR A 12 -9.80 10.20 -2.67
N ALA A 13 -10.99 10.74 -2.40
CA ALA A 13 -11.49 10.82 -1.04
C ALA A 13 -11.79 9.41 -0.48
N GLY A 14 -11.41 9.18 0.76
CA GLY A 14 -11.65 7.90 1.45
C GLY A 14 -13.14 7.55 1.58
N SER A 15 -14.02 8.57 1.63
CA SER A 15 -15.49 8.43 1.62
C SER A 15 -16.04 7.84 0.32
N ASP A 16 -15.33 8.02 -0.79
CA ASP A 16 -15.80 7.63 -2.12
C ASP A 16 -15.29 6.25 -2.54
N ARG A 17 -14.44 5.64 -1.69
CA ARG A 17 -13.92 4.30 -1.94
C ARG A 17 -15.04 3.26 -1.89
N SER A 18 -15.12 2.41 -2.89
CA SER A 18 -15.97 1.24 -2.86
C SER A 18 -15.53 0.27 -1.76
N SER A 19 -16.42 -0.59 -1.28
CA SER A 19 -16.10 -1.56 -0.25
C SER A 19 -16.81 -2.88 -0.44
N THR A 20 -16.14 -3.96 -0.05
CA THR A 20 -16.68 -5.32 0.01
C THR A 20 -16.75 -5.76 1.46
N ALA A 21 -17.93 -6.20 1.90
CA ALA A 21 -18.15 -6.75 3.23
C ALA A 21 -18.36 -8.27 3.17
N ALA A 22 -17.75 -8.99 4.10
CA ALA A 22 -17.95 -10.42 4.34
C ALA A 22 -17.99 -10.66 5.86
N PRO A 23 -18.41 -11.83 6.34
CA PRO A 23 -18.43 -12.10 7.77
C PRO A 23 -17.07 -11.84 8.44
N GLY A 24 -17.02 -10.86 9.34
CA GLY A 24 -15.81 -10.44 10.05
C GLY A 24 -14.77 -9.69 9.20
N ARG A 25 -15.07 -9.30 7.96
CA ARG A 25 -14.15 -8.59 7.09
C ARG A 25 -14.83 -7.42 6.39
N LEU A 26 -14.13 -6.28 6.36
CA LEU A 26 -14.45 -5.11 5.55
C LEU A 26 -13.20 -4.69 4.76
N THR A 27 -13.28 -4.71 3.44
CA THR A 27 -12.22 -4.26 2.53
C THR A 27 -12.66 -2.99 1.83
N ARG A 28 -11.85 -1.93 1.87
CA ARG A 28 -12.06 -0.69 1.11
C ARG A 28 -11.07 -0.63 -0.04
N HIS A 29 -11.58 -0.34 -1.24
CA HIS A 29 -10.82 -0.41 -2.49
C HIS A 29 -10.40 0.97 -2.99
N SER A 30 -9.13 1.16 -3.34
CA SER A 30 -8.64 2.40 -3.99
C SER A 30 -8.71 2.34 -5.51
N PHE A 31 -8.89 1.14 -6.08
CA PHE A 31 -9.04 0.88 -7.51
C PHE A 31 -10.25 0.00 -7.77
N SER A 32 -10.60 -0.20 -9.03
CA SER A 32 -11.57 -1.22 -9.43
C SER A 32 -11.19 -2.57 -8.86
N PHE A 33 -12.14 -3.23 -8.19
CA PHE A 33 -11.91 -4.51 -7.56
C PHE A 33 -13.21 -5.33 -7.48
N GLY A 34 -13.15 -6.61 -7.86
CA GLY A 34 -14.31 -7.50 -7.82
C GLY A 34 -15.51 -6.95 -8.58
N GLU A 35 -16.64 -6.73 -7.88
CA GLU A 35 -17.88 -6.21 -8.47
C GLU A 35 -17.86 -4.68 -8.69
N HIS A 36 -16.87 -3.99 -8.14
CA HIS A 36 -16.72 -2.53 -8.23
C HIS A 36 -15.84 -2.17 -9.41
N TYR A 37 -16.45 -1.92 -10.56
CA TYR A 37 -15.72 -1.64 -11.80
C TYR A 37 -15.88 -0.18 -12.23
N ASP A 38 -14.74 0.53 -12.32
CA ASP A 38 -14.61 1.85 -12.90
C ASP A 38 -13.47 1.81 -13.93
N PRO A 39 -13.77 1.92 -15.24
CA PRO A 39 -12.75 1.84 -16.29
C PRO A 39 -11.73 2.99 -16.24
N ALA A 40 -12.03 4.10 -15.55
CA ALA A 40 -11.12 5.21 -15.35
C ALA A 40 -10.17 5.01 -14.15
N ASN A 41 -10.36 3.93 -13.35
CA ASN A 41 -9.62 3.70 -12.11
C ASN A 41 -9.17 2.22 -11.98
N LEU A 42 -8.44 1.72 -12.98
CA LEU A 42 -7.96 0.34 -13.01
C LEU A 42 -6.61 0.14 -12.33
N GLY A 43 -5.80 1.20 -12.22
CA GLY A 43 -4.46 1.14 -11.65
C GLY A 43 -3.75 2.49 -11.74
N PHE A 44 -2.50 2.51 -11.25
CA PHE A 44 -1.62 3.67 -11.31
C PHE A 44 -0.16 3.21 -11.46
N GLY A 45 0.43 3.36 -12.65
CA GLY A 45 1.69 2.71 -12.98
C GLY A 45 1.57 1.19 -12.82
N PRO A 46 2.51 0.51 -12.15
CA PRO A 46 2.43 -0.93 -11.90
C PRO A 46 1.42 -1.31 -10.79
N LEU A 47 0.90 -0.35 -10.01
CA LEU A 47 -0.03 -0.59 -8.91
C LEU A 47 -1.45 -0.84 -9.44
N VAL A 48 -1.95 -2.06 -9.30
CA VAL A 48 -3.26 -2.50 -9.82
C VAL A 48 -4.28 -2.79 -8.73
N CYS A 49 -3.86 -2.85 -7.48
CA CYS A 49 -4.74 -2.99 -6.31
C CYS A 49 -4.13 -2.26 -5.11
N HIS A 50 -4.98 -1.61 -4.32
CA HIS A 50 -4.60 -1.02 -3.04
C HIS A 50 -5.82 -1.05 -2.13
N ASN A 51 -5.87 -2.05 -1.27
CA ASN A 51 -6.98 -2.33 -0.37
C ASN A 51 -6.60 -2.03 1.08
N ASP A 52 -7.56 -1.54 1.84
CA ASP A 52 -7.49 -1.34 3.29
C ASP A 52 -8.48 -2.33 3.93
N ASP A 53 -7.95 -3.37 4.54
CA ASP A 53 -8.68 -4.48 5.11
C ASP A 53 -8.77 -4.35 6.64
N ALA A 54 -9.98 -4.49 7.17
CA ALA A 54 -10.25 -4.60 8.60
C ALA A 54 -10.88 -5.96 8.90
N LEU A 55 -10.21 -6.75 9.72
CA LEU A 55 -10.57 -8.12 10.06
C LEU A 55 -10.90 -8.26 11.54
N ALA A 56 -12.03 -8.89 11.86
CA ALA A 56 -12.32 -9.39 13.20
C ALA A 56 -11.37 -10.56 13.57
N PRO A 57 -11.20 -10.88 14.86
CA PRO A 57 -10.37 -12.00 15.29
C PRO A 57 -10.76 -13.30 14.59
N GLY A 58 -9.80 -13.99 13.98
CA GLY A 58 -10.01 -15.24 13.25
C GLY A 58 -10.68 -15.11 11.88
N ALA A 59 -11.13 -13.92 11.49
CA ALA A 59 -11.63 -13.66 10.14
C ALA A 59 -10.48 -13.34 9.17
N GLY A 60 -10.77 -13.41 7.87
CA GLY A 60 -9.74 -13.08 6.86
C GLY A 60 -10.10 -13.57 5.47
N HIS A 61 -9.05 -13.75 4.68
CA HIS A 61 -9.10 -14.32 3.35
C HIS A 61 -8.73 -15.81 3.43
N PRO A 62 -9.70 -16.73 3.19
CA PRO A 62 -9.40 -18.17 3.19
C PRO A 62 -8.47 -18.52 2.03
N ASP A 63 -8.00 -19.78 1.99
CA ASP A 63 -7.09 -20.25 0.95
C ASP A 63 -7.58 -19.94 -0.46
N HIS A 64 -6.78 -19.16 -1.22
CA HIS A 64 -7.09 -18.71 -2.58
C HIS A 64 -5.80 -18.59 -3.41
N PRO A 65 -5.90 -18.68 -4.76
CA PRO A 65 -4.75 -18.64 -5.64
C PRO A 65 -4.42 -17.22 -6.11
N HIS A 66 -3.11 -16.98 -6.35
CA HIS A 66 -2.59 -15.87 -7.13
C HIS A 66 -1.54 -16.33 -8.12
N SER A 67 -1.36 -15.58 -9.21
CA SER A 67 -0.25 -15.70 -10.16
C SER A 67 0.06 -14.34 -10.77
N GLU A 68 1.31 -14.16 -11.24
CA GLU A 68 1.74 -12.97 -11.96
C GLU A 68 1.48 -11.64 -11.20
N LEU A 69 1.68 -11.66 -9.88
CA LEU A 69 1.53 -10.51 -9.00
C LEU A 69 2.66 -10.46 -7.98
N GLU A 70 3.06 -9.24 -7.65
CA GLU A 70 3.75 -8.90 -6.42
C GLU A 70 2.72 -8.39 -5.40
N ILE A 71 2.55 -9.08 -4.29
CA ILE A 71 1.57 -8.75 -3.25
C ILE A 71 2.31 -8.24 -2.02
N VAL A 72 2.08 -6.98 -1.68
CA VAL A 72 2.72 -6.32 -0.55
C VAL A 72 1.67 -6.02 0.51
N THR A 73 1.90 -6.47 1.73
CA THR A 73 1.03 -6.19 2.88
C THR A 73 1.80 -5.37 3.92
N TRP A 74 1.18 -4.31 4.42
CA TRP A 74 1.63 -3.52 5.57
C TRP A 74 0.59 -3.60 6.67
N VAL A 75 0.97 -4.10 7.85
CA VAL A 75 0.06 -4.23 8.99
C VAL A 75 0.03 -2.94 9.80
N LEU A 76 -1.16 -2.34 9.93
CA LEU A 76 -1.41 -1.12 10.68
C LEU A 76 -1.73 -1.40 12.15
N GLU A 77 -2.55 -2.43 12.42
CA GLU A 77 -3.04 -2.77 13.76
C GLU A 77 -3.20 -4.28 13.89
N GLY A 78 -2.96 -4.80 15.11
CA GLY A 78 -3.12 -6.21 15.42
C GLY A 78 -2.07 -7.11 14.79
N ALA A 79 -2.46 -8.31 14.38
CA ALA A 79 -1.58 -9.29 13.75
C ALA A 79 -2.30 -10.11 12.68
N LEU A 80 -1.60 -10.36 11.57
CA LEU A 80 -2.04 -11.14 10.42
C LEU A 80 -1.26 -12.45 10.35
N VAL A 81 -1.94 -13.57 10.26
CA VAL A 81 -1.34 -14.88 10.02
C VAL A 81 -1.39 -15.17 8.53
N HIS A 82 -0.22 -15.22 7.90
CA HIS A 82 -0.03 -15.69 6.54
C HIS A 82 0.32 -17.18 6.54
N THR A 83 -0.26 -17.94 5.62
CA THR A 83 0.11 -19.34 5.34
C THR A 83 0.02 -19.57 3.84
N ASP A 84 1.01 -20.25 3.24
CA ASP A 84 1.04 -20.48 1.79
C ASP A 84 1.44 -21.90 1.39
N SER A 85 1.24 -22.20 0.09
CA SER A 85 1.51 -23.52 -0.50
C SER A 85 3.00 -23.86 -0.65
N THR A 86 3.92 -22.93 -0.37
CA THR A 86 5.36 -23.23 -0.27
C THR A 86 5.74 -23.75 1.10
N GLY A 87 4.82 -23.71 2.07
CA GLY A 87 4.99 -24.11 3.45
C GLY A 87 5.36 -22.96 4.39
N ALA A 88 5.39 -21.72 3.91
CA ALA A 88 5.60 -20.56 4.78
C ALA A 88 4.38 -20.36 5.69
N ARG A 89 4.66 -20.06 6.97
CA ARG A 89 3.67 -19.60 7.95
C ARG A 89 4.31 -18.56 8.84
N HIS A 90 3.76 -17.35 8.80
CA HIS A 90 4.26 -16.21 9.56
C HIS A 90 3.13 -15.47 10.25
N VAL A 91 3.45 -14.84 11.38
CA VAL A 91 2.59 -13.87 12.06
C VAL A 91 3.21 -12.50 11.86
N LEU A 92 2.47 -11.63 11.20
CA LEU A 92 2.87 -10.24 10.95
C LEU A 92 2.16 -9.36 11.95
N GLU A 93 2.90 -8.75 12.85
CA GLU A 93 2.40 -7.75 13.79
C GLU A 93 2.37 -6.35 13.15
N ALA A 94 1.69 -5.42 13.80
CA ALA A 94 1.66 -4.00 13.38
C ALA A 94 3.09 -3.44 13.22
N GLY A 95 3.32 -2.75 12.09
CA GLY A 95 4.64 -2.22 11.72
C GLY A 95 5.53 -3.19 10.97
N ARG A 96 5.00 -4.33 10.53
CA ARG A 96 5.69 -5.29 9.66
C ARG A 96 5.13 -5.27 8.24
N ALA A 97 6.01 -5.51 7.29
CA ALA A 97 5.67 -5.74 5.88
C ALA A 97 5.97 -7.16 5.47
N GLN A 98 5.22 -7.65 4.49
CA GLN A 98 5.54 -8.83 3.70
C GLN A 98 5.51 -8.50 2.22
N VAL A 99 6.31 -9.23 1.44
CA VAL A 99 6.23 -9.29 -0.01
C VAL A 99 6.06 -10.75 -0.42
N LEU A 100 4.98 -11.04 -1.14
CA LEU A 100 4.67 -12.33 -1.75
C LEU A 100 4.79 -12.18 -3.26
N THR A 101 5.83 -12.75 -3.87
CA THR A 101 5.91 -12.95 -5.31
C THR A 101 5.06 -14.15 -5.68
N ALA A 102 3.92 -13.93 -6.33
CA ALA A 102 3.05 -15.02 -6.75
C ALA A 102 3.61 -15.81 -7.94
N GLY A 103 4.33 -15.14 -8.85
CA GLY A 103 5.03 -15.73 -9.98
C GLY A 103 4.17 -16.72 -10.76
N SER A 104 4.68 -17.93 -11.01
CA SER A 104 3.99 -18.98 -11.76
C SER A 104 2.74 -19.55 -11.08
N GLY A 105 2.47 -19.16 -9.84
CA GLY A 105 1.27 -19.54 -9.09
C GLY A 105 1.56 -19.95 -7.66
N ILE A 106 0.77 -19.41 -6.73
CA ILE A 106 0.80 -19.73 -5.30
C ILE A 106 -0.63 -19.75 -4.76
N ARG A 107 -0.85 -20.53 -3.72
CA ARG A 107 -2.08 -20.45 -2.90
C ARG A 107 -1.70 -19.97 -1.53
N HIS A 108 -2.51 -19.06 -0.95
CA HIS A 108 -2.30 -18.58 0.40
C HIS A 108 -3.58 -18.25 1.12
N SER A 109 -3.48 -18.08 2.42
CA SER A 109 -4.53 -17.54 3.30
C SER A 109 -3.95 -16.45 4.18
N GLU A 110 -4.78 -15.47 4.52
CA GLU A 110 -4.43 -14.35 5.40
C GLU A 110 -5.58 -14.16 6.40
N VAL A 111 -5.31 -14.44 7.68
CA VAL A 111 -6.32 -14.46 8.75
C VAL A 111 -5.83 -13.63 9.93
N ALA A 112 -6.71 -12.79 10.50
CA ALA A 112 -6.36 -12.08 11.74
C ALA A 112 -6.07 -13.08 12.86
N ASP A 113 -4.95 -12.89 13.57
CA ASP A 113 -4.65 -13.72 14.74
C ASP A 113 -5.77 -13.54 15.78
N PRO A 114 -6.44 -14.63 16.19
CA PRO A 114 -7.52 -14.55 17.19
C PRO A 114 -7.08 -13.89 18.52
N ALA A 115 -5.79 -14.00 18.87
CA ALA A 115 -5.25 -13.42 20.10
C ALA A 115 -4.98 -11.92 20.01
N SER A 116 -4.93 -11.33 18.81
CA SER A 116 -4.57 -9.91 18.61
C SER A 116 -5.75 -8.93 18.70
N GLY A 117 -6.98 -9.42 18.91
CA GLY A 117 -8.17 -8.56 18.94
C GLY A 117 -8.67 -8.09 17.58
N GLY A 118 -8.12 -8.62 16.49
CA GLY A 118 -8.39 -8.27 15.10
C GLY A 118 -7.15 -7.80 14.38
N CYS A 119 -7.29 -7.43 13.09
CA CYS A 119 -6.18 -6.94 12.29
C CYS A 119 -6.66 -5.88 11.30
N ARG A 120 -5.89 -4.81 11.12
CA ARG A 120 -6.05 -3.89 10.00
C ARG A 120 -4.73 -3.80 9.23
N PHE A 121 -4.82 -3.95 7.92
CA PHE A 121 -3.66 -3.87 7.05
C PHE A 121 -4.01 -3.22 5.71
N VAL A 122 -2.99 -2.70 5.04
CA VAL A 122 -3.09 -2.27 3.64
C VAL A 122 -2.37 -3.29 2.78
N GLN A 123 -3.06 -3.76 1.74
CA GLN A 123 -2.49 -4.67 0.75
C GLN A 123 -2.47 -4.03 -0.64
N ALA A 124 -1.30 -4.05 -1.25
CA ALA A 124 -1.08 -3.57 -2.61
C ALA A 124 -0.67 -4.73 -3.52
N TRP A 125 -1.19 -4.72 -4.77
CA TRP A 125 -0.77 -5.66 -5.81
C TRP A 125 -0.13 -4.87 -6.94
N LEU A 126 1.04 -5.36 -7.37
CA LEU A 126 1.78 -4.76 -8.47
C LEU A 126 2.00 -5.81 -9.57
N THR A 127 2.06 -5.33 -10.81
CA THR A 127 2.49 -6.17 -11.93
C THR A 127 3.99 -6.40 -11.86
N PRO A 128 4.48 -7.67 -11.91
CA PRO A 128 5.90 -7.97 -11.93
C PRO A 128 6.53 -7.68 -13.29
N ASP A 129 7.85 -7.43 -13.31
CA ASP A 129 8.61 -7.26 -14.56
C ASP A 129 8.79 -8.58 -15.32
N THR A 130 8.79 -9.69 -14.61
CA THR A 130 9.07 -11.02 -15.16
C THR A 130 7.92 -11.96 -14.91
N SER A 131 7.33 -12.48 -16.00
CA SER A 131 6.29 -13.52 -15.94
C SER A 131 6.89 -14.88 -15.56
N GLY A 132 6.12 -15.71 -14.86
CA GLY A 132 6.48 -17.08 -14.51
C GLY A 132 7.61 -17.21 -13.49
N ALA A 133 7.90 -16.15 -12.74
CA ALA A 133 8.90 -16.20 -11.67
C ALA A 133 8.58 -17.32 -10.66
N ARG A 134 9.60 -17.83 -9.97
CA ARG A 134 9.38 -18.78 -8.87
C ARG A 134 8.67 -18.05 -7.71
N PRO A 135 7.59 -18.61 -7.14
CA PRO A 135 6.96 -18.05 -5.97
C PRO A 135 7.94 -17.89 -4.81
N SER A 136 7.86 -16.76 -4.12
CA SER A 136 8.72 -16.48 -2.96
C SER A 136 7.98 -15.60 -1.95
N TYR A 137 8.41 -15.68 -0.69
CA TYR A 137 7.84 -14.94 0.42
C TYR A 137 8.95 -14.36 1.29
N VAL A 138 8.87 -13.08 1.57
CA VAL A 138 9.79 -12.39 2.48
C VAL A 138 9.02 -11.50 3.44
N VAL A 139 9.52 -11.37 4.66
CA VAL A 139 8.95 -10.53 5.71
C VAL A 139 10.04 -9.69 6.36
N GLY A 140 9.72 -8.48 6.76
CA GLY A 140 10.65 -7.59 7.44
C GLY A 140 9.96 -6.60 8.36
N GLU A 141 10.76 -6.00 9.23
CA GLU A 141 10.38 -4.90 10.08
C GLU A 141 10.84 -3.60 9.42
N ALA A 142 10.00 -2.57 9.46
CA ALA A 142 10.48 -1.22 9.20
C ALA A 142 10.93 -0.61 10.51
N PRO A 143 12.15 -0.06 10.58
CA PRO A 143 12.53 0.78 11.69
C PRO A 143 11.63 2.03 11.65
N THR A 144 10.62 2.06 12.52
CA THR A 144 9.67 3.16 12.56
C THR A 144 10.20 4.28 13.46
N THR A 145 11.19 5.01 12.97
CA THR A 145 11.58 6.29 13.56
C THR A 145 10.47 7.30 13.30
N SER A 146 9.89 7.85 14.35
CA SER A 146 8.85 8.89 14.20
C SER A 146 9.43 10.12 13.49
N GLY A 147 8.74 10.63 12.49
CA GLY A 147 9.11 11.83 11.77
C GLY A 147 9.97 11.62 10.52
N GLU A 148 10.21 10.38 10.12
CA GLU A 148 10.97 10.03 8.91
C GLU A 148 10.13 9.22 7.93
N LEU A 149 10.41 9.35 6.64
CA LEU A 149 9.86 8.51 5.57
C LEU A 149 10.87 7.40 5.28
N VAL A 150 10.51 6.15 5.58
CA VAL A 150 11.40 4.99 5.55
C VAL A 150 11.01 4.04 4.43
N GLU A 151 11.98 3.62 3.61
CA GLU A 151 11.76 2.58 2.59
C GLU A 151 11.55 1.21 3.26
N VAL A 152 10.37 0.64 3.03
CA VAL A 152 9.96 -0.65 3.58
C VAL A 152 10.06 -1.75 2.54
N VAL A 153 9.72 -1.45 1.29
CA VAL A 153 9.79 -2.36 0.15
C VAL A 153 10.42 -1.63 -1.03
N GLY A 154 11.18 -2.35 -1.83
CA GLY A 154 11.98 -1.81 -2.93
C GLY A 154 13.18 -1.02 -2.40
N GLY A 155 14.05 -0.53 -3.30
CA GLY A 155 15.22 0.24 -2.92
C GLY A 155 16.09 -0.47 -1.88
N THR A 156 16.16 0.09 -0.67
CA THR A 156 16.88 -0.49 0.48
C THR A 156 16.01 -1.39 1.37
N GLY A 157 14.70 -1.45 1.10
CA GLY A 157 13.72 -2.27 1.82
C GLY A 157 13.66 -3.73 1.35
N LEU A 158 12.54 -4.40 1.60
CA LEU A 158 12.31 -5.77 1.16
C LEU A 158 12.35 -5.86 -0.38
N PRO A 159 12.94 -6.91 -0.95
CA PRO A 159 12.99 -7.08 -2.40
C PRO A 159 11.58 -7.25 -2.99
N ILE A 160 11.37 -6.71 -4.20
CA ILE A 160 10.14 -6.82 -4.98
C ILE A 160 10.49 -7.03 -6.45
N GLY A 161 9.67 -7.82 -7.16
CA GLY A 161 9.86 -8.14 -8.58
C GLY A 161 9.35 -7.07 -9.56
N THR A 162 9.09 -5.85 -9.10
CA THR A 162 8.70 -4.68 -9.90
C THR A 162 9.78 -3.62 -9.78
N THR A 163 10.59 -3.48 -10.82
CA THR A 163 11.71 -2.52 -10.82
C THR A 163 11.22 -1.08 -10.64
N GLY A 164 11.92 -0.32 -9.82
CA GLY A 164 11.61 1.08 -9.55
C GLY A 164 10.40 1.30 -8.64
N ALA A 165 9.69 0.25 -8.23
CA ALA A 165 8.64 0.37 -7.22
C ALA A 165 9.21 0.42 -5.81
N ARG A 166 8.76 1.39 -5.00
CA ARG A 166 9.14 1.52 -3.59
C ARG A 166 7.92 1.82 -2.74
N LEU A 167 7.78 1.13 -1.61
CA LEU A 167 6.85 1.51 -0.55
C LEU A 167 7.64 2.21 0.55
N LEU A 168 7.27 3.45 0.83
CA LEU A 168 7.78 4.23 1.96
C LEU A 168 6.67 4.42 3.00
N VAL A 169 7.05 4.37 4.27
CA VAL A 169 6.11 4.56 5.39
C VAL A 169 6.64 5.65 6.32
N ALA A 170 5.74 6.52 6.79
CA ALA A 170 6.06 7.49 7.83
C ALA A 170 5.03 7.43 8.96
N ARG A 171 5.51 7.48 10.20
CA ARG A 171 4.71 7.73 11.40
C ARG A 171 5.02 9.11 11.92
N LEU A 172 4.00 9.97 11.97
CA LEU A 172 4.15 11.39 12.22
C LEU A 172 3.34 11.80 13.45
N ALA A 173 4.01 12.48 14.38
CA ALA A 173 3.33 13.23 15.44
C ALA A 173 2.79 14.56 14.87
N PRO A 174 1.79 15.18 15.50
CA PRO A 174 1.26 16.47 15.08
C PRO A 174 2.38 17.52 14.91
N GLY A 175 2.37 18.22 13.76
CA GLY A 175 3.37 19.24 13.41
C GLY A 175 4.62 18.69 12.70
N GLN A 176 4.93 17.39 12.80
CA GLN A 176 6.02 16.79 12.02
C GLN A 176 5.69 16.79 10.53
N ALA A 177 6.73 16.88 9.72
CA ALA A 177 6.62 16.90 8.27
C ALA A 177 7.72 16.06 7.61
N VAL A 178 7.39 15.46 6.48
CA VAL A 178 8.33 14.73 5.63
C VAL A 178 8.25 15.26 4.19
N ALA A 179 9.38 15.34 3.53
CA ALA A 179 9.44 15.57 2.09
C ALA A 179 9.14 14.25 1.36
N LEU A 180 8.30 14.30 0.35
CA LEU A 180 8.11 13.18 -0.58
C LEU A 180 9.35 13.04 -1.48
N PRO A 181 9.67 11.82 -1.98
CA PRO A 181 10.75 11.65 -2.94
C PRO A 181 10.47 12.39 -4.25
N ASP A 182 11.53 12.77 -4.97
CA ASP A 182 11.44 13.38 -6.30
C ASP A 182 11.26 12.32 -7.39
N ASP A 183 10.20 11.51 -7.27
CA ASP A 183 9.90 10.49 -8.27
C ASP A 183 8.70 10.91 -9.12
N PRO A 184 8.65 10.52 -10.40
CA PRO A 184 7.65 11.02 -11.34
C PRO A 184 6.23 10.57 -11.01
N ARG A 185 6.05 9.44 -10.34
CA ARG A 185 4.72 8.93 -9.95
C ARG A 185 4.69 8.51 -8.49
N GLN A 186 3.68 8.99 -7.77
CA GLN A 186 3.50 8.65 -6.35
C GLN A 186 2.02 8.45 -6.02
N HIS A 187 1.72 7.38 -5.28
CA HIS A 187 0.42 7.16 -4.65
C HIS A 187 0.57 7.36 -3.15
N VAL A 188 0.13 8.50 -2.68
CA VAL A 188 0.22 8.94 -1.27
C VAL A 188 -1.08 8.58 -0.57
N PHE A 189 -1.05 7.75 0.45
CA PHE A 189 -2.21 7.28 1.19
C PHE A 189 -2.11 7.63 2.67
N ALA A 190 -3.08 8.38 3.18
CA ALA A 190 -3.21 8.64 4.61
C ALA A 190 -3.90 7.43 5.28
N ALA A 191 -3.11 6.50 5.84
CA ALA A 191 -3.65 5.28 6.42
C ALA A 191 -4.38 5.55 7.74
N THR A 192 -3.84 6.46 8.57
CA THR A 192 -4.45 6.89 9.84
C THR A 192 -4.27 8.39 10.04
N GLY A 193 -5.07 8.98 10.92
CA GLY A 193 -4.95 10.37 11.34
C GLY A 193 -5.37 11.39 10.28
N SER A 194 -4.66 12.50 10.24
CA SER A 194 -4.86 13.57 9.25
C SER A 194 -3.55 14.31 8.97
N VAL A 195 -3.35 14.64 7.69
CA VAL A 195 -2.17 15.34 7.21
C VAL A 195 -2.57 16.45 6.25
N THR A 196 -1.63 17.30 5.88
CA THR A 196 -1.77 18.18 4.70
C THR A 196 -0.67 17.83 3.70
N LEU A 197 -0.98 17.85 2.42
CA LEU A 197 -0.02 17.80 1.31
C LEU A 197 0.04 19.21 0.71
N ASP A 198 1.16 19.90 0.87
CA ASP A 198 1.38 21.29 0.45
C ASP A 198 0.29 22.28 0.94
N GLY A 199 -0.34 21.96 2.08
CA GLY A 199 -1.43 22.73 2.68
C GLY A 199 -2.83 22.15 2.47
N ASP A 200 -3.03 21.31 1.45
CA ASP A 200 -4.32 20.66 1.18
C ASP A 200 -4.59 19.52 2.17
N PRO A 201 -5.75 19.48 2.83
CA PRO A 201 -6.03 18.50 3.86
C PRO A 201 -6.31 17.10 3.31
N LEU A 202 -5.73 16.08 3.96
CA LEU A 202 -6.00 14.66 3.74
C LEU A 202 -6.39 14.00 5.06
N ARG A 203 -7.42 13.20 5.07
CA ARG A 203 -7.90 12.42 6.21
C ARG A 203 -7.59 10.94 6.03
N ALA A 204 -7.70 10.18 7.09
CA ALA A 204 -7.56 8.72 7.02
C ALA A 204 -8.48 8.11 5.93
N GLY A 205 -7.88 7.32 5.05
CA GLY A 205 -8.53 6.72 3.89
C GLY A 205 -8.40 7.50 2.59
N ASP A 206 -8.01 8.79 2.64
CA ASP A 206 -7.77 9.60 1.43
C ASP A 206 -6.47 9.17 0.75
N ALA A 207 -6.45 9.24 -0.58
CA ALA A 207 -5.26 9.05 -1.38
C ALA A 207 -5.07 10.20 -2.38
N VAL A 208 -3.81 10.55 -2.64
CA VAL A 208 -3.44 11.46 -3.73
C VAL A 208 -2.52 10.73 -4.70
N ARG A 209 -2.80 10.85 -6.00
CA ARG A 209 -1.93 10.38 -7.06
C ARG A 209 -1.23 11.58 -7.70
N LEU A 210 0.08 11.54 -7.69
CA LEU A 210 0.95 12.54 -8.28
C LEU A 210 1.59 11.93 -9.53
N ASP A 211 1.40 12.56 -10.69
CA ASP A 211 2.03 12.13 -11.94
C ASP A 211 2.68 13.35 -12.61
N ALA A 212 3.98 13.32 -12.73
CA ALA A 212 4.75 14.41 -13.36
C ALA A 212 4.55 14.49 -14.88
N GLY A 213 3.96 13.46 -15.52
CA GLY A 213 3.67 13.48 -16.96
C GLY A 213 4.89 13.71 -17.84
N GLY A 214 6.12 13.47 -17.33
CA GLY A 214 7.39 13.80 -18.00
C GLY A 214 7.96 15.16 -17.66
N GLY A 215 7.30 15.96 -16.82
CA GLY A 215 7.84 17.17 -16.20
C GLY A 215 8.73 16.86 -14.99
N GLU A 216 9.37 17.91 -14.43
CA GLU A 216 10.14 17.76 -13.19
C GLU A 216 9.20 17.51 -12.01
N PRO A 217 9.42 16.45 -11.20
CA PRO A 217 8.70 16.27 -9.94
C PRO A 217 9.11 17.40 -9.00
N GLY A 218 8.15 18.19 -8.53
CA GLY A 218 8.40 19.24 -7.54
C GLY A 218 8.48 18.62 -6.14
N GLY A 219 9.46 19.03 -5.33
CA GLY A 219 9.56 18.65 -3.92
C GLY A 219 8.28 18.99 -3.18
N ARG A 220 7.56 17.98 -2.68
CA ARG A 220 6.30 18.13 -1.95
C ARG A 220 6.47 17.76 -0.48
N THR A 221 5.67 18.38 0.36
CA THR A 221 5.77 18.18 1.80
C THR A 221 4.44 17.70 2.36
N VAL A 222 4.48 16.59 3.09
CA VAL A 222 3.37 16.12 3.92
C VAL A 222 3.61 16.52 5.37
N ARG A 223 2.62 17.17 5.98
CA ARG A 223 2.66 17.59 7.40
C ARG A 223 1.50 16.99 8.18
N ALA A 224 1.79 16.35 9.29
CA ALA A 224 0.76 15.80 10.16
C ALA A 224 0.04 16.91 10.96
N THR A 225 -1.29 16.84 10.98
CA THR A 225 -2.17 17.68 11.83
C THR A 225 -2.71 16.92 13.04
N ALA A 226 -2.67 15.58 12.98
CA ALA A 226 -2.93 14.65 14.08
C ALA A 226 -1.88 13.52 14.04
N PRO A 227 -1.78 12.65 15.06
CA PRO A 227 -0.96 11.43 14.95
C PRO A 227 -1.38 10.64 13.71
N SER A 228 -0.45 10.38 12.79
CA SER A 228 -0.75 9.86 11.46
C SER A 228 0.24 8.80 11.00
N GLU A 229 -0.25 7.84 10.21
CA GLU A 229 0.58 6.92 9.45
C GLU A 229 0.31 7.10 7.96
N LEU A 230 1.40 7.32 7.20
CA LEU A 230 1.39 7.61 5.78
C LEU A 230 2.06 6.47 5.03
N LEU A 231 1.44 5.99 3.96
CA LEU A 231 2.01 5.03 3.02
C LEU A 231 2.19 5.73 1.67
N VAL A 232 3.39 5.65 1.12
CA VAL A 232 3.74 6.27 -0.17
C VAL A 232 4.29 5.20 -1.10
N TRP A 233 3.53 4.82 -2.11
CA TRP A 233 4.07 4.12 -3.25
C TRP A 233 4.73 5.13 -4.18
N SER A 234 5.96 4.85 -4.56
CA SER A 234 6.76 5.69 -5.43
C SER A 234 7.32 4.85 -6.57
N PHE A 235 7.24 5.37 -7.79
CA PHE A 235 7.63 4.65 -9.00
C PHE A 235 8.61 5.48 -9.81
N VAL A 236 9.78 4.90 -10.08
CA VAL A 236 10.87 5.48 -10.86
C VAL A 236 10.85 4.83 -12.25
N GLY A 237 10.42 5.58 -13.26
CA GLY A 237 10.43 5.13 -14.67
C GLY A 237 9.08 4.77 -15.20
#